data_f21b50e280dfaa24fcff848ffad54af9
#
_entry.id   f21b50e280dfaa24fcff848ffad54af9
#
_cell.length_a   1.000
_cell.length_b   1.000
_cell.length_c   1.000
_cell.angle_alpha   90.00
_cell.angle_beta   90.00
_cell.angle_gamma   90.00
#
_symmetry.space_group_name_H-M   'P 1'
#
loop_
_entity.id
_entity.type
_entity.pdbx_description
1 polymer ?
#
loop_
_entity_poly.entity_id
_entity_poly.type
_entity_poly.pdbx_seq_one_letter_code
_entity_poly.pdbx_strand_id
1 'polypeptide(L)'
;MYSLEEFDKQKTKVMKFIVYKRRTEQEVRKKFENSIESNMLEDIIEYLKDAKYLDDKEYIEKTINNFKILKNLSQKEVKYKLLAKGLNRSDIDDYFYENKEELNEYEKQSARNIYYKKQRDMDYEEIKQYLLKKGYSYDNIKFEE
;
A
#
# COMPACT_ATOMS: atom_id res chain seq x y z
N MET A 1 -3.24 -26.85 -22.93
CA MET A 1 -2.38 -25.90 -23.63
C MET A 1 -3.20 -24.89 -24.40
N TYR A 2 -2.70 -23.69 -24.49
CA TYR A 2 -3.39 -22.58 -25.15
C TYR A 2 -2.52 -22.03 -26.29
N SER A 3 -3.15 -21.36 -27.26
CA SER A 3 -2.45 -20.78 -28.40
C SER A 3 -1.87 -19.42 -28.07
N LEU A 4 -0.94 -18.95 -28.90
CA LEU A 4 -0.40 -17.61 -28.78
C LEU A 4 -1.49 -16.55 -28.99
N GLU A 5 -2.45 -16.81 -29.84
CA GLU A 5 -3.58 -15.90 -30.06
C GLU A 5 -4.44 -15.75 -28.81
N GLU A 6 -4.73 -16.85 -28.14
CA GLU A 6 -5.47 -16.83 -26.89
C GLU A 6 -4.70 -16.09 -25.80
N PHE A 7 -3.40 -16.35 -25.69
CA PHE A 7 -2.53 -15.65 -24.75
C PHE A 7 -2.57 -14.14 -24.98
N ASP A 8 -2.36 -13.70 -26.21
CA ASP A 8 -2.35 -12.28 -26.55
C ASP A 8 -3.69 -11.63 -26.28
N LYS A 9 -4.78 -12.30 -26.57
CA LYS A 9 -6.14 -11.80 -26.33
C LYS A 9 -6.38 -11.58 -24.84
N GLN A 10 -6.04 -12.57 -24.02
CA GLN A 10 -6.25 -12.49 -22.57
C GLN A 10 -5.27 -11.51 -21.91
N LYS A 11 -4.01 -11.52 -22.37
CA LYS A 11 -3.01 -10.55 -21.91
C LYS A 11 -3.46 -9.11 -22.14
N THR A 12 -4.06 -8.85 -23.30
CA THR A 12 -4.59 -7.52 -23.63
C THR A 12 -5.67 -7.09 -22.65
N LYS A 13 -6.56 -8.00 -22.26
CA LYS A 13 -7.59 -7.72 -21.26
C LYS A 13 -6.98 -7.36 -19.91
N VAL A 14 -5.97 -8.11 -19.49
CA VAL A 14 -5.27 -7.84 -18.21
C VAL A 14 -4.56 -6.51 -18.28
N MET A 15 -3.89 -6.22 -19.41
CA MET A 15 -3.20 -4.93 -19.62
C MET A 15 -4.14 -3.75 -19.49
N LYS A 16 -5.33 -3.83 -20.06
CA LYS A 16 -6.33 -2.75 -19.96
C LYS A 16 -6.71 -2.49 -18.51
N PHE A 17 -6.85 -3.54 -17.72
CA PHE A 17 -7.15 -3.42 -16.30
C PHE A 17 -6.04 -2.70 -15.54
N ILE A 18 -4.79 -3.03 -15.82
CA ILE A 18 -3.60 -2.46 -15.18
C ILE A 18 -3.39 -1.00 -15.59
N VAL A 19 -3.58 -0.69 -16.87
CA VAL A 19 -3.37 0.65 -17.42
C VAL A 19 -4.41 1.64 -16.90
N TYR A 20 -5.64 1.18 -16.71
CA TYR A 20 -6.71 2.02 -16.18
C TYR A 20 -6.37 2.57 -14.80
N LYS A 21 -5.78 1.72 -13.93
CA LYS A 21 -5.38 2.10 -12.58
C LYS A 21 -4.29 1.14 -12.12
N ARG A 22 -3.28 1.64 -11.41
CA ARG A 22 -2.23 0.78 -10.85
C ARG A 22 -2.83 -0.32 -9.98
N ARG A 23 -2.38 -1.56 -10.20
CA ARG A 23 -2.91 -2.75 -9.53
C ARG A 23 -1.80 -3.56 -8.88
N THR A 24 -2.15 -4.25 -7.79
CA THR A 24 -1.27 -5.26 -7.21
C THR A 24 -1.43 -6.58 -7.96
N GLU A 25 -0.47 -7.47 -7.81
CA GLU A 25 -0.57 -8.82 -8.37
C GLU A 25 -1.84 -9.52 -7.86
N GLN A 26 -2.14 -9.39 -6.58
CA GLN A 26 -3.33 -9.99 -5.96
C GLN A 26 -4.63 -9.48 -6.59
N GLU A 27 -4.69 -8.19 -6.87
CA GLU A 27 -5.86 -7.59 -7.53
C GLU A 27 -6.07 -8.17 -8.93
N VAL A 28 -4.97 -8.38 -9.67
CA VAL A 28 -5.03 -9.01 -10.99
C VAL A 28 -5.52 -10.45 -10.89
N ARG A 29 -4.99 -11.23 -9.96
CA ARG A 29 -5.40 -12.61 -9.74
C ARG A 29 -6.88 -12.71 -9.42
N LYS A 30 -7.35 -11.90 -8.51
CA LYS A 30 -8.77 -11.88 -8.11
C LYS A 30 -9.69 -11.52 -9.25
N LYS A 31 -9.30 -10.54 -10.05
CA LYS A 31 -10.11 -10.06 -11.16
C LYS A 31 -10.32 -11.13 -12.23
N PHE A 32 -9.29 -11.91 -12.52
CA PHE A 32 -9.26 -12.81 -13.68
C PHE A 32 -9.28 -14.30 -13.35
N GLU A 33 -9.26 -14.69 -12.07
CA GLU A 33 -9.18 -16.11 -11.67
C GLU A 33 -10.31 -16.97 -12.20
N ASN A 34 -11.48 -16.39 -12.39
CA ASN A 34 -12.65 -17.14 -12.88
C ASN A 34 -12.88 -17.01 -14.40
N SER A 35 -12.14 -16.14 -15.07
CA SER A 35 -12.34 -15.88 -16.50
C SER A 35 -11.15 -16.32 -17.38
N ILE A 36 -9.99 -16.53 -16.78
CA ILE A 36 -8.79 -16.98 -17.50
C ILE A 36 -8.32 -18.30 -16.86
N GLU A 37 -7.99 -19.27 -17.72
CA GLU A 37 -7.47 -20.55 -17.25
C GLU A 37 -6.22 -20.34 -16.41
N SER A 38 -6.10 -21.11 -15.32
CA SER A 38 -5.09 -20.92 -14.27
C SER A 38 -3.65 -20.85 -14.81
N ASN A 39 -3.25 -21.79 -15.67
CA ASN A 39 -1.89 -21.81 -16.21
C ASN A 39 -1.61 -20.61 -17.12
N MET A 40 -2.60 -20.22 -17.90
CA MET A 40 -2.50 -19.04 -18.76
C MET A 40 -2.38 -17.76 -17.94
N LEU A 41 -3.17 -17.64 -16.88
CA LEU A 41 -3.10 -16.47 -15.98
C LEU A 41 -1.73 -16.37 -15.34
N GLU A 42 -1.16 -17.50 -14.88
CA GLU A 42 0.20 -17.51 -14.31
C GLU A 42 1.22 -17.01 -15.32
N ASP A 43 1.14 -17.47 -16.56
CA ASP A 43 2.07 -17.06 -17.61
C ASP A 43 1.92 -15.58 -17.96
N ILE A 44 0.69 -15.07 -17.96
CA ILE A 44 0.43 -13.65 -18.20
C ILE A 44 1.03 -12.80 -17.06
N ILE A 45 0.82 -13.20 -15.82
CA ILE A 45 1.36 -12.48 -14.66
C ILE A 45 2.89 -12.48 -14.71
N GLU A 46 3.51 -13.60 -15.01
CA GLU A 46 4.98 -13.67 -15.15
C GLU A 46 5.47 -12.71 -16.24
N TYR A 47 4.80 -12.72 -17.39
CA TYR A 47 5.15 -11.80 -18.47
C TYR A 47 5.08 -10.34 -18.02
N LEU A 48 3.99 -9.98 -17.33
CA LEU A 48 3.76 -8.61 -16.88
C LEU A 48 4.76 -8.18 -15.79
N LYS A 49 5.16 -9.11 -14.94
CA LYS A 49 6.21 -8.85 -13.94
C LYS A 49 7.57 -8.63 -14.60
N ASP A 50 7.93 -9.49 -15.54
CA ASP A 50 9.20 -9.39 -16.27
C ASP A 50 9.30 -8.10 -17.07
N ALA A 51 8.18 -7.67 -17.63
CA ALA A 51 8.10 -6.41 -18.39
C ALA A 51 7.88 -5.17 -17.51
N LYS A 52 7.81 -5.35 -16.19
CA LYS A 52 7.63 -4.26 -15.21
C LYS A 52 6.26 -3.57 -15.27
N TYR A 53 5.25 -4.21 -15.85
CA TYR A 53 3.88 -3.71 -15.78
C TYR A 53 3.20 -4.06 -14.45
N LEU A 54 3.65 -5.14 -13.81
CA LEU A 54 3.27 -5.48 -12.44
C LEU A 54 4.53 -5.42 -11.58
N ASP A 55 4.51 -4.58 -10.57
CA ASP A 55 5.65 -4.41 -9.66
C ASP A 55 5.10 -4.00 -8.28
N ASP A 56 4.93 -4.98 -7.41
CA ASP A 56 4.37 -4.74 -6.09
C ASP A 56 5.27 -3.88 -5.21
N LYS A 57 6.58 -3.95 -5.39
CA LYS A 57 7.51 -3.08 -4.65
C LYS A 57 7.34 -1.63 -5.04
N GLU A 58 7.20 -1.35 -6.33
CA GLU A 58 6.90 -0.01 -6.82
C GLU A 58 5.54 0.45 -6.33
N TYR A 59 4.55 -0.45 -6.30
CA TYR A 59 3.22 -0.14 -5.77
C TYR A 59 3.29 0.34 -4.33
N ILE A 60 4.07 -0.34 -3.49
CA ILE A 60 4.27 0.03 -2.09
C ILE A 60 4.86 1.44 -2.00
N GLU A 61 5.94 1.69 -2.72
CA GLU A 61 6.62 2.99 -2.70
C GLU A 61 5.70 4.13 -3.11
N LYS A 62 5.01 3.97 -4.22
CA LYS A 62 4.13 5.03 -4.73
C LYS A 62 2.90 5.26 -3.84
N THR A 63 2.35 4.19 -3.29
CA THR A 63 1.22 4.28 -2.38
C THR A 63 1.62 5.03 -1.10
N ILE A 64 2.77 4.69 -0.53
CA ILE A 64 3.27 5.35 0.67
C ILE A 64 3.57 6.83 0.39
N ASN A 65 4.18 7.14 -0.76
CA ASN A 65 4.43 8.53 -1.14
C ASN A 65 3.14 9.34 -1.24
N ASN A 66 2.07 8.74 -1.77
CA ASN A 66 0.76 9.39 -1.81
C ASN A 66 0.20 9.61 -0.40
N PHE A 67 0.32 8.63 0.48
CA PHE A 67 -0.12 8.77 1.86
C PHE A 67 0.61 9.91 2.58
N LYS A 68 1.92 10.03 2.34
CA LYS A 68 2.72 11.10 2.94
C LYS A 68 2.22 12.50 2.56
N ILE A 69 1.70 12.65 1.35
CA ILE A 69 1.21 13.92 0.85
C ILE A 69 -0.24 14.18 1.27
N LEU A 70 -1.08 13.15 1.21
CA LEU A 70 -2.53 13.32 1.27
C LEU A 70 -3.17 12.96 2.61
N LYS A 71 -2.48 12.22 3.47
CA LYS A 71 -3.09 11.66 4.68
C LYS A 71 -2.18 11.76 5.88
N ASN A 72 -2.81 11.77 7.06
CA ASN A 72 -2.11 11.67 8.35
C ASN A 72 -2.39 10.29 8.93
N LEU A 73 -1.43 9.38 8.77
CA LEU A 73 -1.58 7.98 9.19
C LEU A 73 -0.44 7.57 10.11
N SER A 74 -0.72 6.60 10.98
CA SER A 74 0.33 5.91 11.71
C SER A 74 0.99 4.90 10.77
N GLN A 75 2.19 4.46 11.11
CA GLN A 75 2.87 3.40 10.34
C GLN A 75 2.06 2.11 10.34
N LYS A 76 1.41 1.79 11.46
CA LYS A 76 0.53 0.62 11.54
C LYS A 76 -0.66 0.72 10.59
N GLU A 77 -1.27 1.91 10.49
CA GLU A 77 -2.36 2.14 9.55
C GLU A 77 -1.89 1.98 8.11
N VAL A 78 -0.70 2.49 7.78
CA VAL A 78 -0.12 2.33 6.44
C VAL A 78 0.08 0.85 6.12
N LYS A 79 0.70 0.09 7.03
CA LYS A 79 0.89 -1.35 6.84
C LYS A 79 -0.42 -2.10 6.64
N TYR A 80 -1.42 -1.78 7.46
CA TYR A 80 -2.72 -2.41 7.35
C TYR A 80 -3.35 -2.17 5.98
N LYS A 81 -3.30 -0.92 5.50
CA LYS A 81 -3.85 -0.57 4.18
C LYS A 81 -3.14 -1.31 3.05
N LEU A 82 -1.82 -1.47 3.15
CA LEU A 82 -1.04 -2.21 2.15
C LEU A 82 -1.38 -3.70 2.18
N LEU A 83 -1.49 -4.29 3.37
CA LEU A 83 -1.88 -5.69 3.51
C LEU A 83 -3.29 -5.94 2.95
N ALA A 84 -4.20 -5.00 3.15
CA ALA A 84 -5.57 -5.10 2.63
C ALA A 84 -5.61 -5.10 1.09
N LYS A 85 -4.57 -4.56 0.43
CA LYS A 85 -4.44 -4.61 -1.03
C LYS A 85 -3.85 -5.93 -1.52
N GLY A 86 -3.52 -6.85 -0.62
CA GLY A 86 -2.95 -8.13 -0.96
C GLY A 86 -1.45 -8.12 -1.19
N LEU A 87 -0.77 -7.07 -0.73
CA LEU A 87 0.68 -6.99 -0.82
C LEU A 87 1.34 -7.92 0.18
N ASN A 88 2.50 -8.42 -0.18
CA ASN A 88 3.27 -9.36 0.62
C ASN A 88 3.85 -8.66 1.85
N ARG A 89 3.68 -9.27 3.03
CA ARG A 89 4.21 -8.72 4.28
C ARG A 89 5.73 -8.52 4.22
N SER A 90 6.44 -9.44 3.61
CA SER A 90 7.90 -9.35 3.48
C SER A 90 8.33 -8.11 2.70
N ASP A 91 7.65 -7.83 1.59
CA ASP A 91 7.94 -6.64 0.77
C ASP A 91 7.64 -5.34 1.54
N ILE A 92 6.55 -5.34 2.30
CA ILE A 92 6.18 -4.20 3.13
C ILE A 92 7.23 -3.97 4.22
N ASP A 93 7.62 -5.03 4.92
CA ASP A 93 8.60 -4.95 6.00
C ASP A 93 9.95 -4.49 5.48
N ASP A 94 10.37 -4.95 4.30
CA ASP A 94 11.62 -4.51 3.66
C ASP A 94 11.60 -3.01 3.39
N TYR A 95 10.49 -2.51 2.84
CA TYR A 95 10.35 -1.08 2.58
C TYR A 95 10.43 -0.26 3.87
N PHE A 96 9.74 -0.72 4.91
CA PHE A 96 9.72 -0.03 6.20
C PHE A 96 11.09 -0.02 6.86
N TYR A 97 11.84 -1.10 6.72
CA TYR A 97 13.20 -1.17 7.23
C TYR A 97 14.14 -0.22 6.48
N GLU A 98 14.07 -0.23 5.15
CA GLU A 98 14.94 0.60 4.30
C GLU A 98 14.63 2.10 4.43
N ASN A 99 13.41 2.46 4.78
CA ASN A 99 12.96 3.85 4.87
C ASN A 99 12.53 4.23 6.29
N LYS A 100 13.10 3.58 7.27
CA LYS A 100 12.72 3.70 8.68
C LYS A 100 12.72 5.13 9.19
N GLU A 101 13.77 5.88 8.89
CA GLU A 101 13.90 7.27 9.37
C GLU A 101 12.84 8.19 8.77
N GLU A 102 12.63 8.09 7.47
CA GLU A 102 11.60 8.88 6.78
C GLU A 102 10.20 8.56 7.29
N LEU A 103 9.93 7.28 7.52
CA LEU A 103 8.61 6.86 8.00
C LEU A 103 8.36 7.30 9.44
N ASN A 104 9.39 7.30 10.28
CA ASN A 104 9.27 7.84 11.64
C ASN A 104 9.00 9.36 11.59
N GLU A 105 9.69 10.09 10.75
CA GLU A 105 9.44 11.53 10.60
C GLU A 105 8.03 11.82 10.08
N TYR A 106 7.58 11.01 9.12
CA TYR A 106 6.20 11.11 8.63
C TYR A 106 5.19 10.87 9.75
N GLU A 107 5.40 9.83 10.56
CA GLU A 107 4.49 9.51 11.66
C GLU A 107 4.46 10.63 12.70
N LYS A 108 5.61 11.18 13.06
CA LYS A 108 5.68 12.33 13.97
C LYS A 108 4.92 13.52 13.42
N GLN A 109 5.10 13.84 12.15
CA GLN A 109 4.40 14.97 11.53
C GLN A 109 2.90 14.72 11.43
N SER A 110 2.50 13.48 11.11
CA SER A 110 1.09 13.09 11.09
C SER A 110 0.46 13.25 12.46
N ALA A 111 1.15 12.83 13.50
CA ALA A 111 0.69 12.96 14.87
C ALA A 111 0.52 14.43 15.25
N ARG A 112 1.48 15.28 14.91
CA ARG A 112 1.39 16.72 15.15
C ARG A 112 0.19 17.35 14.46
N ASN A 113 0.00 17.00 13.20
CA ASN A 113 -1.12 17.52 12.41
C ASN A 113 -2.46 17.17 13.07
N ILE A 114 -2.59 15.93 13.54
CA ILE A 114 -3.79 15.48 14.24
C ILE A 114 -3.94 16.22 15.58
N TYR A 115 -2.84 16.35 16.32
CA TYR A 115 -2.82 17.05 17.61
C TYR A 115 -3.36 18.46 17.46
N TYR A 116 -2.84 19.23 16.49
CA TYR A 116 -3.29 20.61 16.28
C TYR A 116 -4.77 20.70 15.91
N LYS A 117 -5.26 19.75 15.12
CA LYS A 117 -6.69 19.73 14.74
C LYS A 117 -7.60 19.41 15.92
N LYS A 118 -7.15 18.55 16.82
CA LYS A 118 -8.00 18.07 17.92
C LYS A 118 -7.90 18.88 19.20
N GLN A 119 -6.96 19.81 19.29
CA GLN A 119 -6.79 20.67 20.49
C GLN A 119 -8.05 21.41 20.87
N ARG A 120 -8.93 21.70 19.93
CA ARG A 120 -10.18 22.43 20.18
C ARG A 120 -11.16 21.63 21.02
N ASP A 121 -11.17 20.31 20.85
CA ASP A 121 -12.22 19.45 21.37
C ASP A 121 -11.71 18.46 22.43
N MET A 122 -10.39 18.26 22.50
CA MET A 122 -9.78 17.24 23.34
C MET A 122 -8.57 17.79 24.07
N ASP A 123 -8.35 17.33 25.31
CA ASP A 123 -7.15 17.69 26.03
C ASP A 123 -5.95 16.82 25.59
N TYR A 124 -4.77 17.14 26.11
CA TYR A 124 -3.52 16.48 25.74
C TYR A 124 -3.58 14.97 25.93
N GLU A 125 -4.06 14.51 27.08
CA GLU A 125 -4.13 13.09 27.38
C GLU A 125 -5.13 12.35 26.49
N GLU A 126 -6.26 12.96 26.21
CA GLU A 126 -7.26 12.39 25.30
C GLU A 126 -6.69 12.22 23.89
N ILE A 127 -5.97 13.23 23.40
CA ILE A 127 -5.34 13.17 22.08
C ILE A 127 -4.29 12.06 22.03
N LYS A 128 -3.45 11.94 23.08
CA LYS A 128 -2.45 10.87 23.16
C LYS A 128 -3.11 9.49 23.11
N GLN A 129 -4.18 9.28 23.85
CA GLN A 129 -4.91 8.01 23.84
C GLN A 129 -5.52 7.74 22.46
N TYR A 130 -6.07 8.74 21.82
CA TYR A 130 -6.59 8.64 20.46
C TYR A 130 -5.50 8.17 19.49
N LEU A 131 -4.33 8.80 19.54
CA LEU A 131 -3.20 8.46 18.66
C LEU A 131 -2.66 7.05 18.93
N LEU A 132 -2.55 6.65 20.20
CA LEU A 132 -2.12 5.29 20.54
C LEU A 132 -3.09 4.25 19.98
N LYS A 133 -4.39 4.51 20.04
CA LYS A 133 -5.40 3.61 19.47
C LYS A 133 -5.28 3.49 17.96
N LYS A 134 -4.86 4.56 17.29
CA LYS A 134 -4.62 4.57 15.85
C LYS A 134 -3.33 3.84 15.47
N GLY A 135 -2.51 3.48 16.44
CA GLY A 135 -1.28 2.75 16.22
C GLY A 135 -0.02 3.58 16.16
N TYR A 136 -0.11 4.87 16.51
CA TYR A 136 1.10 5.71 16.60
C TYR A 136 2.00 5.20 17.70
N SER A 137 3.29 5.22 17.46
CA SER A 137 4.29 4.83 18.44
C SER A 137 4.37 5.89 19.55
N TYR A 138 4.56 5.44 20.79
CA TYR A 138 4.68 6.34 21.93
C TYR A 138 5.74 7.40 21.72
N ASP A 139 6.87 7.03 21.13
CA ASP A 139 7.97 7.96 20.88
C ASP A 139 7.63 9.05 19.86
N ASN A 140 6.68 8.79 18.97
CA ASN A 140 6.31 9.70 17.91
C ASN A 140 5.15 10.64 18.29
N ILE A 141 4.62 10.51 19.50
CA ILE A 141 3.50 11.35 19.98
C ILE A 141 3.89 12.21 21.17
N LYS A 142 5.15 12.51 21.33
CA LYS A 142 5.65 13.43 22.35
C LYS A 142 5.55 14.85 21.79
N PHE A 143 4.68 15.62 22.37
CA PHE A 143 4.48 17.00 21.94
C PHE A 143 4.99 17.95 23.02
N GLU A 144 5.66 19.00 22.59
CA GLU A 144 6.08 20.06 23.50
C GLU A 144 4.88 20.96 23.78
N GLU A 145 4.71 21.30 25.03
CA GLU A 145 3.66 22.19 25.48
C GLU A 145 4.02 23.65 25.19
#